data_2f5efbf9dc21538cde616f6e44b3095b
#
_entry.id   2f5efbf9dc21538cde616f6e44b3095b
#
_cell.length_a   1.000
_cell.length_b   1.000
_cell.length_c   1.000
_cell.angle_alpha   90.00
_cell.angle_beta   90.00
_cell.angle_gamma   90.00
#
_symmetry.space_group_name_H-M   'P 1'
#
loop_
_entity.id
_entity.type
_entity.pdbx_description
1 polymer ?
#
loop_
_entity_poly.entity_id
_entity_poly.type
_entity_poly.pdbx_seq_one_letter_code
_entity_poly.pdbx_strand_id
1 'polypeptide(L)'
;MRNHGRGWRNGGNVDIHDLQAFKTVYEHQSLTEAARANYVTRQALSKTILHLEEELGSLFIRKARGVVPTSLAKAVYPHACQALSEFDDVRDISSRFASGRAGSICLAVEANAALTLPARLFEDYVAARPEVQLSTEILPPNAVREALASGRADAILAGPPGILDHVSEKPSAPISPSKPASNDGLVFESIFVGGLVVVFSRSAFSPEELGAFTPNETNESSHLVLPLSALSSKRIFGIDPSNSVECKLAPFLQAHVPTARLTFGNPDTALTTSLMRSGQGGVLVEARGAQTDFGACSYVHVPLVGEDAPSWEVGVSFHADSPSAAIACDFTRFAREKMTLD
;
A
#
# COMPACT_ATOMS: atom_id res chain seq x y z
N MET A 1 52.79 19.74 -12.34
CA MET A 1 52.36 18.37 -12.14
C MET A 1 51.16 18.14 -13.02
N ARG A 2 51.28 17.30 -14.05
CA ARG A 2 50.31 17.18 -15.13
C ARG A 2 49.29 16.07 -14.77
N ASN A 3 48.05 16.51 -14.71
CA ASN A 3 46.90 15.66 -14.46
C ASN A 3 46.62 14.78 -15.72
N HIS A 4 46.83 13.49 -15.62
CA HIS A 4 46.52 12.52 -16.68
C HIS A 4 45.09 12.01 -16.46
N GLY A 5 44.12 12.82 -16.81
CA GLY A 5 42.77 12.36 -17.11
C GLY A 5 42.82 11.56 -18.41
N ARG A 6 43.01 10.25 -18.35
CA ARG A 6 42.76 9.39 -19.51
C ARG A 6 41.26 9.22 -19.66
N GLY A 7 40.73 10.00 -20.58
CA GLY A 7 39.38 9.80 -21.08
C GLY A 7 39.24 8.41 -21.69
N TRP A 8 38.13 7.81 -21.46
CA TRP A 8 37.60 6.62 -22.13
C TRP A 8 37.36 6.96 -23.62
N ARG A 9 38.43 6.96 -24.43
CA ARG A 9 38.33 7.22 -25.87
C ARG A 9 39.07 6.11 -26.62
N ASN A 10 38.33 5.39 -27.44
CA ASN A 10 38.77 4.58 -28.57
C ASN A 10 39.85 3.54 -28.26
N GLY A 11 39.46 2.43 -27.75
CA GLY A 11 40.14 1.14 -27.71
C GLY A 11 39.09 0.15 -27.28
N GLY A 12 39.07 -1.00 -27.89
CA GLY A 12 38.21 -2.12 -27.76
C GLY A 12 37.11 -2.13 -26.70
N ASN A 13 35.96 -2.41 -27.16
CA ASN A 13 34.77 -2.35 -26.31
C ASN A 13 34.56 -3.71 -25.63
N VAL A 14 35.34 -3.99 -24.56
CA VAL A 14 35.05 -5.16 -23.70
C VAL A 14 33.75 -4.89 -22.96
N ASP A 15 32.75 -5.69 -23.19
CA ASP A 15 31.46 -5.57 -22.55
C ASP A 15 31.19 -6.71 -21.54
N ILE A 16 30.04 -6.63 -20.86
CA ILE A 16 29.64 -7.60 -19.83
C ILE A 16 29.42 -9.01 -20.41
N HIS A 17 29.01 -9.08 -21.68
CA HIS A 17 28.80 -10.37 -22.36
C HIS A 17 30.13 -11.02 -22.70
N ASP A 18 31.18 -10.26 -23.01
CA ASP A 18 32.52 -10.74 -23.21
C ASP A 18 33.09 -11.36 -21.92
N LEU A 19 32.88 -10.68 -20.78
CA LEU A 19 33.30 -11.21 -19.47
C LEU A 19 32.51 -12.45 -19.09
N GLN A 20 31.22 -12.53 -19.41
CA GLN A 20 30.39 -13.72 -19.18
C GLN A 20 30.86 -14.89 -20.03
N ALA A 21 31.15 -14.63 -21.32
CA ALA A 21 31.72 -15.63 -22.23
C ALA A 21 33.09 -16.16 -21.72
N PHE A 22 33.98 -15.24 -21.31
CA PHE A 22 35.27 -15.56 -20.74
C PHE A 22 35.14 -16.46 -19.49
N LYS A 23 34.31 -16.07 -18.52
CA LYS A 23 34.04 -16.82 -17.29
C LYS A 23 33.60 -18.24 -17.62
N THR A 24 32.62 -18.39 -18.51
CA THR A 24 32.07 -19.68 -18.86
C THR A 24 33.11 -20.59 -19.58
N VAL A 25 33.93 -20.01 -20.48
CA VAL A 25 35.00 -20.76 -21.12
C VAL A 25 36.10 -21.17 -20.13
N TYR A 26 36.40 -20.30 -19.17
CA TYR A 26 37.39 -20.59 -18.11
C TYR A 26 36.95 -21.76 -17.24
N GLU A 27 35.68 -21.80 -16.83
CA GLU A 27 35.09 -22.83 -15.96
C GLU A 27 34.97 -24.19 -16.68
N HIS A 28 34.46 -24.20 -17.91
CA HIS A 28 34.24 -25.41 -18.68
C HIS A 28 35.49 -25.94 -19.39
N GLN A 29 36.49 -25.12 -19.63
CA GLN A 29 37.70 -25.44 -20.41
C GLN A 29 37.38 -26.05 -21.79
N SER A 30 36.16 -25.82 -22.31
CA SER A 30 35.63 -26.35 -23.55
C SER A 30 34.73 -25.31 -24.21
N LEU A 31 35.13 -24.84 -25.41
CA LEU A 31 34.31 -23.91 -26.18
C LEU A 31 32.94 -24.47 -26.56
N THR A 32 32.82 -25.79 -26.71
CA THR A 32 31.54 -26.41 -27.07
C THR A 32 30.59 -26.45 -25.88
N GLU A 33 31.06 -26.81 -24.71
CA GLU A 33 30.25 -26.82 -23.49
C GLU A 33 29.93 -25.43 -23.02
N ALA A 34 30.88 -24.50 -23.04
CA ALA A 34 30.66 -23.09 -22.74
C ALA A 34 29.62 -22.44 -23.68
N ALA A 35 29.64 -22.76 -24.98
CA ALA A 35 28.68 -22.29 -25.93
C ALA A 35 27.25 -22.78 -25.62
N ARG A 36 27.11 -24.04 -25.21
CA ARG A 36 25.83 -24.60 -24.75
C ARG A 36 25.34 -23.87 -23.51
N ALA A 37 26.22 -23.67 -22.52
CA ALA A 37 25.87 -22.97 -21.28
C ALA A 37 25.45 -21.52 -21.50
N ASN A 38 26.01 -20.83 -22.49
CA ASN A 38 25.64 -19.49 -22.88
C ASN A 38 24.48 -19.38 -23.92
N TYR A 39 23.91 -20.53 -24.34
CA TYR A 39 22.85 -20.57 -25.37
C TYR A 39 23.25 -19.93 -26.70
N VAL A 40 24.55 -20.05 -27.10
CA VAL A 40 25.07 -19.49 -28.34
C VAL A 40 25.75 -20.59 -29.17
N THR A 41 26.06 -20.30 -30.43
CA THR A 41 26.84 -21.23 -31.27
C THR A 41 28.31 -21.19 -30.84
N ARG A 42 29.02 -22.31 -31.03
CA ARG A 42 30.46 -22.40 -30.77
C ARG A 42 31.24 -21.35 -31.59
N GLN A 43 30.81 -21.06 -32.84
CA GLN A 43 31.43 -20.05 -33.67
C GLN A 43 31.28 -18.64 -33.12
N ALA A 44 30.10 -18.30 -32.66
CA ALA A 44 29.83 -17.00 -32.01
C ALA A 44 30.69 -16.83 -30.76
N LEU A 45 30.66 -17.83 -29.83
CA LEU A 45 31.47 -17.77 -28.63
C LEU A 45 32.98 -17.66 -28.96
N SER A 46 33.46 -18.41 -29.94
CA SER A 46 34.87 -18.35 -30.36
C SER A 46 35.26 -16.98 -30.90
N LYS A 47 34.33 -16.28 -31.58
CA LYS A 47 34.55 -14.89 -32.07
C LYS A 47 34.59 -13.90 -30.91
N THR A 48 33.70 -14.05 -29.93
CA THR A 48 33.68 -13.23 -28.70
C THR A 48 34.99 -13.37 -27.94
N ILE A 49 35.46 -14.62 -27.73
CA ILE A 49 36.75 -14.86 -27.03
C ILE A 49 37.94 -14.30 -27.82
N LEU A 50 37.93 -14.42 -29.14
CA LEU A 50 38.99 -13.85 -29.98
C LEU A 50 39.05 -12.33 -29.86
N HIS A 51 37.89 -11.67 -29.93
CA HIS A 51 37.78 -10.23 -29.71
C HIS A 51 38.33 -9.82 -28.35
N LEU A 52 37.97 -10.54 -27.29
CA LEU A 52 38.47 -10.28 -25.95
C LEU A 52 39.99 -10.50 -25.83
N GLU A 53 40.54 -11.50 -26.52
CA GLU A 53 41.98 -11.76 -26.58
C GLU A 53 42.74 -10.70 -27.39
N GLU A 54 42.13 -10.08 -28.40
CA GLU A 54 42.71 -8.95 -29.13
C GLU A 54 42.87 -7.71 -28.22
N GLU A 55 41.96 -7.49 -27.28
CA GLU A 55 41.98 -6.38 -26.35
C GLU A 55 42.86 -6.61 -25.12
N LEU A 56 42.76 -7.79 -24.50
CA LEU A 56 43.41 -8.09 -23.23
C LEU A 56 44.70 -8.88 -23.37
N GLY A 57 44.95 -9.50 -24.53
CA GLY A 57 46.00 -10.46 -24.74
C GLY A 57 45.52 -11.91 -24.63
N SER A 58 46.36 -12.86 -24.98
CA SER A 58 45.98 -14.27 -25.07
C SER A 58 45.53 -14.85 -23.71
N LEU A 59 44.27 -15.28 -23.67
CA LEU A 59 43.62 -15.83 -22.47
C LEU A 59 43.59 -17.34 -22.44
N PHE A 60 43.53 -17.98 -23.61
CA PHE A 60 43.42 -19.44 -23.71
C PHE A 60 44.41 -20.05 -24.68
N ILE A 61 44.99 -21.18 -24.28
CA ILE A 61 45.81 -22.04 -25.16
C ILE A 61 44.90 -23.13 -25.68
N ARG A 62 44.78 -23.23 -27.02
CA ARG A 62 44.01 -24.29 -27.66
C ARG A 62 44.79 -25.61 -27.59
N LYS A 63 44.11 -26.70 -27.19
CA LYS A 63 44.64 -28.05 -27.12
C LYS A 63 43.79 -28.98 -27.96
N ALA A 64 44.29 -30.19 -28.22
CA ALA A 64 43.56 -31.23 -28.96
C ALA A 64 42.17 -31.55 -28.33
N ARG A 65 42.06 -31.43 -27.03
CA ARG A 65 40.82 -31.57 -26.28
C ARG A 65 40.56 -30.31 -25.42
N GLY A 66 39.84 -29.30 -25.98
CA GLY A 66 39.44 -28.11 -25.24
C GLY A 66 40.44 -26.96 -25.25
N VAL A 67 40.39 -26.14 -24.22
CA VAL A 67 41.22 -24.94 -24.00
C VAL A 67 41.79 -24.95 -22.58
N VAL A 68 42.97 -24.34 -22.40
CA VAL A 68 43.61 -24.21 -21.07
C VAL A 68 43.83 -22.74 -20.79
N PRO A 69 43.43 -22.21 -19.63
CA PRO A 69 43.67 -20.84 -19.25
C PRO A 69 45.16 -20.50 -19.14
N THR A 70 45.56 -19.33 -19.66
CA THR A 70 46.88 -18.77 -19.50
C THR A 70 47.08 -18.19 -18.09
N SER A 71 48.30 -17.77 -17.76
CA SER A 71 48.56 -17.04 -16.51
C SER A 71 47.79 -15.71 -16.44
N LEU A 72 47.63 -15.04 -17.60
CA LEU A 72 46.80 -13.83 -17.71
C LEU A 72 45.33 -14.15 -17.41
N ALA A 73 44.75 -15.19 -18.02
CA ALA A 73 43.37 -15.59 -17.74
C ALA A 73 43.15 -15.91 -16.27
N LYS A 74 44.10 -16.57 -15.60
CA LYS A 74 44.01 -16.85 -14.15
C LYS A 74 44.02 -15.58 -13.31
N ALA A 75 44.78 -14.56 -13.71
CA ALA A 75 44.81 -13.26 -13.02
C ALA A 75 43.54 -12.46 -13.30
N VAL A 76 42.98 -12.48 -14.51
CA VAL A 76 41.78 -11.73 -14.91
C VAL A 76 40.50 -12.37 -14.34
N TYR A 77 40.43 -13.69 -14.18
CA TYR A 77 39.23 -14.43 -13.81
C TYR A 77 38.52 -13.90 -12.52
N PRO A 78 39.22 -13.69 -11.38
CA PRO A 78 38.59 -13.19 -10.18
C PRO A 78 37.97 -11.78 -10.38
N HIS A 79 38.65 -10.92 -11.15
CA HIS A 79 38.15 -9.58 -11.45
C HIS A 79 36.93 -9.61 -12.40
N ALA A 80 36.93 -10.52 -13.37
CA ALA A 80 35.77 -10.73 -14.23
C ALA A 80 34.55 -11.24 -13.44
N CYS A 81 34.76 -12.17 -12.50
CA CYS A 81 33.70 -12.66 -11.62
C CYS A 81 33.15 -11.54 -10.73
N GLN A 82 34.00 -10.69 -10.18
CA GLN A 82 33.59 -9.54 -9.38
C GLN A 82 32.79 -8.55 -10.22
N ALA A 83 33.27 -8.19 -11.40
CA ALA A 83 32.56 -7.26 -12.29
C ALA A 83 31.16 -7.77 -12.69
N LEU A 84 31.03 -9.07 -12.94
CA LEU A 84 29.74 -9.72 -13.22
C LEU A 84 28.82 -9.67 -11.99
N SER A 85 29.35 -9.93 -10.80
CA SER A 85 28.59 -9.83 -9.55
C SER A 85 28.07 -8.42 -9.29
N GLU A 86 28.92 -7.40 -9.45
CA GLU A 86 28.53 -6.00 -9.31
C GLU A 86 27.45 -5.59 -10.35
N PHE A 87 27.52 -6.16 -11.55
CA PHE A 87 26.49 -5.92 -12.57
C PHE A 87 25.15 -6.57 -12.20
N ASP A 88 25.18 -7.77 -11.63
CA ASP A 88 23.97 -8.44 -11.13
C ASP A 88 23.39 -7.64 -9.94
N ASP A 89 24.21 -7.11 -9.04
CA ASP A 89 23.78 -6.24 -7.94
C ASP A 89 23.07 -4.97 -8.45
N VAL A 90 23.57 -4.35 -9.54
CA VAL A 90 22.89 -3.20 -10.18
C VAL A 90 21.49 -3.59 -10.68
N ARG A 91 21.35 -4.78 -11.26
CA ARG A 91 20.04 -5.29 -11.71
C ARG A 91 19.10 -5.55 -10.54
N ASP A 92 19.61 -6.12 -9.46
CA ASP A 92 18.83 -6.40 -8.26
C ASP A 92 18.36 -5.12 -7.57
N ILE A 93 19.24 -4.12 -7.45
CA ILE A 93 18.88 -2.78 -6.95
C ILE A 93 17.75 -2.19 -7.82
N SER A 94 17.94 -2.16 -9.14
CA SER A 94 16.94 -1.64 -10.07
C SER A 94 15.59 -2.38 -9.93
N SER A 95 15.62 -3.70 -9.80
CA SER A 95 14.43 -4.53 -9.59
C SER A 95 13.72 -4.22 -8.26
N ARG A 96 14.47 -3.99 -7.18
CA ARG A 96 13.90 -3.61 -5.87
C ARG A 96 13.21 -2.26 -5.92
N PHE A 97 13.81 -1.27 -6.58
CA PHE A 97 13.17 0.04 -6.80
C PHE A 97 11.91 -0.10 -7.68
N ALA A 98 12.01 -0.80 -8.81
CA ALA A 98 10.89 -1.03 -9.72
C ALA A 98 9.72 -1.79 -9.09
N SER A 99 9.99 -2.66 -8.11
CA SER A 99 8.97 -3.44 -7.39
C SER A 99 8.45 -2.75 -6.12
N GLY A 100 8.94 -1.53 -5.80
CA GLY A 100 8.57 -0.79 -4.59
C GLY A 100 9.15 -1.35 -3.30
N ARG A 101 10.19 -2.17 -3.38
CA ARG A 101 10.87 -2.76 -2.21
C ARG A 101 12.03 -1.92 -1.68
N ALA A 102 12.36 -0.84 -2.37
CA ALA A 102 13.36 0.14 -1.97
C ALA A 102 12.94 1.55 -2.37
N GLY A 103 13.40 2.57 -1.66
CA GLY A 103 13.12 3.97 -1.94
C GLY A 103 12.46 4.69 -0.75
N SER A 104 11.77 5.80 -1.02
CA SER A 104 11.08 6.57 0.03
C SER A 104 9.65 6.89 -0.39
N ILE A 105 8.75 6.96 0.58
CA ILE A 105 7.37 7.40 0.41
C ILE A 105 6.90 8.19 1.64
N CYS A 106 6.22 9.30 1.40
CA CYS A 106 5.49 10.05 2.41
C CYS A 106 3.98 9.81 2.22
N LEU A 107 3.34 9.22 3.22
CA LEU A 107 1.94 8.84 3.18
C LEU A 107 1.11 9.79 4.06
N ALA A 108 0.25 10.59 3.45
CA ALA A 108 -0.76 11.35 4.19
C ALA A 108 -1.92 10.41 4.55
N VAL A 109 -2.16 10.24 5.83
CA VAL A 109 -3.18 9.32 6.35
C VAL A 109 -4.35 10.12 6.87
N GLU A 110 -5.54 9.87 6.33
CA GLU A 110 -6.76 10.44 6.88
C GLU A 110 -7.03 9.89 8.28
N ALA A 111 -7.34 10.77 9.23
CA ALA A 111 -7.50 10.41 10.63
C ALA A 111 -8.51 9.25 10.85
N ASN A 112 -9.62 9.24 10.11
CA ASN A 112 -10.62 8.16 10.23
C ASN A 112 -10.12 6.84 9.61
N ALA A 113 -9.38 6.91 8.49
CA ALA A 113 -8.78 5.73 7.88
C ALA A 113 -7.72 5.08 8.80
N ALA A 114 -6.98 5.91 9.54
CA ALA A 114 -5.99 5.42 10.51
C ALA A 114 -6.61 4.52 11.60
N LEU A 115 -7.85 4.80 12.00
CA LEU A 115 -8.57 4.04 13.04
C LEU A 115 -9.06 2.67 12.56
N THR A 116 -9.11 2.43 11.26
CA THR A 116 -9.63 1.18 10.67
C THR A 116 -8.54 0.17 10.35
N LEU A 117 -7.27 0.60 10.38
CA LEU A 117 -6.13 -0.25 10.06
C LEU A 117 -5.53 -0.89 11.32
N PRO A 118 -4.93 -2.08 11.20
CA PRO A 118 -4.21 -2.68 12.32
C PRO A 118 -3.13 -1.74 12.86
N ALA A 119 -3.07 -1.56 14.18
CA ALA A 119 -2.14 -0.63 14.83
C ALA A 119 -0.66 -0.86 14.44
N ARG A 120 -0.31 -2.12 14.11
CA ARG A 120 1.06 -2.51 13.73
C ARG A 120 1.31 -2.52 12.22
N LEU A 121 0.33 -2.14 11.39
CA LEU A 121 0.47 -2.26 9.94
C LEU A 121 1.73 -1.56 9.40
N PHE A 122 1.97 -0.34 9.86
CA PHE A 122 3.12 0.45 9.41
C PHE A 122 4.45 -0.12 9.92
N GLU A 123 4.49 -0.57 11.17
CA GLU A 123 5.67 -1.22 11.77
C GLU A 123 6.00 -2.53 11.04
N ASP A 124 4.98 -3.36 10.80
CA ASP A 124 5.12 -4.63 10.07
C ASP A 124 5.59 -4.41 8.63
N TYR A 125 5.09 -3.35 7.98
CA TYR A 125 5.53 -3.01 6.62
C TYR A 125 7.01 -2.60 6.59
N VAL A 126 7.43 -1.71 7.46
CA VAL A 126 8.84 -1.27 7.56
C VAL A 126 9.76 -2.44 7.92
N ALA A 127 9.33 -3.33 8.82
CA ALA A 127 10.10 -4.53 9.16
C ALA A 127 10.23 -5.49 7.95
N ALA A 128 9.18 -5.62 7.13
CA ALA A 128 9.19 -6.45 5.93
C ALA A 128 9.91 -5.80 4.73
N ARG A 129 10.12 -4.48 4.76
CA ARG A 129 10.73 -3.67 3.69
C ARG A 129 11.79 -2.72 4.25
N PRO A 130 12.92 -3.23 4.77
CA PRO A 130 13.92 -2.43 5.48
C PRO A 130 14.61 -1.37 4.60
N GLU A 131 14.53 -1.50 3.27
CA GLU A 131 15.07 -0.55 2.31
C GLU A 131 14.06 0.54 1.89
N VAL A 132 12.82 0.49 2.41
CA VAL A 132 11.81 1.52 2.21
C VAL A 132 11.80 2.48 3.39
N GLN A 133 11.99 3.76 3.12
CA GLN A 133 11.81 4.83 4.09
C GLN A 133 10.35 5.29 4.03
N LEU A 134 9.54 4.82 4.98
CA LEU A 134 8.15 5.21 5.13
C LEU A 134 8.04 6.35 6.14
N SER A 135 7.47 7.49 5.73
CA SER A 135 7.00 8.55 6.62
C SER A 135 5.48 8.67 6.53
N THR A 136 4.84 8.97 7.65
CA THR A 136 3.38 9.13 7.72
C THR A 136 3.02 10.44 8.37
N GLU A 137 2.01 11.13 7.84
CA GLU A 137 1.43 12.34 8.42
C GLU A 137 -0.08 12.14 8.57
N ILE A 138 -0.61 12.18 9.79
CA ILE A 138 -2.05 12.04 10.03
C ILE A 138 -2.69 13.40 9.87
N LEU A 139 -3.66 13.50 8.97
CA LEU A 139 -4.30 14.75 8.57
C LEU A 139 -5.84 14.64 8.62
N PRO A 140 -6.54 15.74 8.84
CA PRO A 140 -8.00 15.79 8.67
C PRO A 140 -8.37 15.62 7.18
N PRO A 141 -9.61 15.16 6.87
CA PRO A 141 -10.03 14.81 5.51
C PRO A 141 -9.79 15.90 4.45
N ASN A 142 -9.96 17.17 4.81
CA ASN A 142 -9.76 18.30 3.91
C ASN A 142 -8.28 18.62 3.61
N ALA A 143 -7.35 18.18 4.45
CA ALA A 143 -5.92 18.48 4.30
C ALA A 143 -5.14 17.39 3.56
N VAL A 144 -5.65 16.16 3.49
CA VAL A 144 -4.93 15.05 2.81
C VAL A 144 -4.74 15.30 1.31
N ARG A 145 -5.72 15.92 0.65
CA ARG A 145 -5.63 16.23 -0.79
C ARG A 145 -4.63 17.35 -1.07
N GLU A 146 -4.63 18.38 -0.22
CA GLU A 146 -3.68 19.47 -0.33
C GLU A 146 -2.25 18.97 -0.14
N ALA A 147 -2.04 18.00 0.76
CA ALA A 147 -0.74 17.38 0.98
C ALA A 147 -0.23 16.68 -0.29
N LEU A 148 -1.08 15.95 -1.01
CA LEU A 148 -0.74 15.32 -2.29
C LEU A 148 -0.52 16.37 -3.39
N ALA A 149 -1.45 17.31 -3.54
CA ALA A 149 -1.37 18.33 -4.59
C ALA A 149 -0.15 19.25 -4.46
N SER A 150 0.28 19.54 -3.22
CA SER A 150 1.48 20.33 -2.94
C SER A 150 2.79 19.54 -2.99
N GLY A 151 2.74 18.21 -3.17
CA GLY A 151 3.91 17.34 -3.13
C GLY A 151 4.48 17.12 -1.72
N ARG A 152 3.75 17.52 -0.65
CA ARG A 152 4.12 17.24 0.73
C ARG A 152 3.97 15.75 1.06
N ALA A 153 3.01 15.10 0.44
CA ALA A 153 2.84 13.64 0.48
C ALA A 153 2.92 13.05 -0.93
N ASP A 154 3.45 11.86 -1.03
CA ASP A 154 3.54 11.09 -2.28
C ASP A 154 2.26 10.30 -2.56
N ALA A 155 1.54 9.92 -1.51
CA ALA A 155 0.30 9.17 -1.59
C ALA A 155 -0.63 9.51 -0.42
N ILE A 156 -1.92 9.21 -0.58
CA ILE A 156 -2.96 9.40 0.43
C ILE A 156 -3.54 8.04 0.81
N LEU A 157 -3.63 7.77 2.10
CA LEU A 157 -4.38 6.67 2.65
C LEU A 157 -5.70 7.19 3.22
N ALA A 158 -6.79 6.97 2.48
CA ALA A 158 -8.13 7.51 2.76
C ALA A 158 -9.21 6.70 2.01
N GLY A 159 -10.44 7.18 2.05
CA GLY A 159 -11.52 6.71 1.19
C GLY A 159 -11.30 7.05 -0.30
N PRO A 160 -12.16 6.52 -1.20
CA PRO A 160 -12.07 6.77 -2.64
C PRO A 160 -12.12 8.28 -3.00
N PRO A 161 -11.30 8.75 -3.94
CA PRO A 161 -11.14 10.18 -4.22
C PRO A 161 -12.41 10.89 -4.75
N GLY A 162 -13.29 10.20 -5.45
CA GLY A 162 -14.52 10.78 -6.02
C GLY A 162 -15.56 11.21 -4.99
N ILE A 163 -15.37 10.90 -3.74
CA ILE A 163 -16.27 11.23 -2.63
C ILE A 163 -15.80 12.51 -1.93
N LEU A 164 -14.53 12.86 -2.04
CA LEU A 164 -13.96 14.07 -1.45
C LEU A 164 -14.23 15.34 -2.29
N ASP A 165 -14.72 15.21 -3.53
CA ASP A 165 -14.94 16.37 -4.44
C ASP A 165 -16.16 17.21 -4.09
N HIS A 166 -17.05 16.71 -3.25
CA HIS A 166 -18.28 17.43 -2.87
C HIS A 166 -18.14 18.38 -1.65
N VAL A 167 -16.95 18.48 -1.07
CA VAL A 167 -16.69 19.27 0.15
C VAL A 167 -16.69 20.78 -0.11
N SER A 168 -16.61 21.23 -1.36
CA SER A 168 -16.42 22.66 -1.70
C SER A 168 -17.68 23.43 -2.04
N GLU A 169 -18.85 22.81 -2.20
CA GLU A 169 -20.07 23.51 -2.56
C GLU A 169 -21.14 23.44 -1.47
N LYS A 170 -21.68 24.61 -1.12
CA LYS A 170 -22.81 24.73 -0.18
C LYS A 170 -23.99 23.85 -0.61
N PRO A 171 -24.68 23.16 0.32
CA PRO A 171 -25.78 22.26 -0.01
C PRO A 171 -27.00 23.03 -0.51
N SER A 172 -27.13 23.25 -1.80
CA SER A 172 -28.28 23.93 -2.40
C SER A 172 -28.84 23.31 -3.68
N ALA A 173 -28.51 22.03 -4.00
CA ALA A 173 -29.19 21.35 -5.11
C ALA A 173 -29.25 19.83 -4.89
N PRO A 174 -30.29 19.11 -5.38
CA PRO A 174 -30.35 17.65 -5.31
C PRO A 174 -29.20 17.05 -6.11
N ILE A 175 -28.49 16.12 -5.49
CA ILE A 175 -27.31 15.45 -6.03
C ILE A 175 -27.73 14.58 -7.23
N SER A 176 -27.46 15.02 -8.44
CA SER A 176 -27.41 14.15 -9.62
C SER A 176 -26.15 13.33 -9.57
N PRO A 177 -26.14 12.05 -10.03
CA PRO A 177 -24.93 11.26 -10.10
C PRO A 177 -23.95 11.94 -11.04
N SER A 178 -22.99 12.66 -10.47
CA SER A 178 -21.99 13.42 -11.21
C SER A 178 -20.95 12.48 -11.82
N LYS A 179 -20.61 12.76 -13.08
CA LYS A 179 -19.46 12.22 -13.79
C LYS A 179 -18.24 12.16 -12.86
N PRO A 180 -17.40 11.10 -12.95
CA PRO A 180 -16.13 11.07 -12.24
C PRO A 180 -15.35 12.33 -12.59
N ALA A 181 -14.89 13.05 -11.57
CA ALA A 181 -13.99 14.18 -11.74
C ALA A 181 -12.79 13.78 -12.59
N SER A 182 -12.31 14.70 -13.43
CA SER A 182 -11.19 14.50 -14.34
C SER A 182 -10.04 13.76 -13.61
N ASN A 183 -9.76 12.57 -14.08
CA ASN A 183 -8.71 11.70 -13.57
C ASN A 183 -7.36 12.29 -14.04
N ASP A 184 -6.79 13.23 -13.29
CA ASP A 184 -5.46 13.79 -13.53
C ASP A 184 -4.33 12.77 -13.22
N GLY A 185 -4.48 11.53 -13.70
CA GLY A 185 -3.50 10.47 -13.45
C GLY A 185 -3.50 9.91 -12.03
N LEU A 186 -4.51 10.25 -11.21
CA LEU A 186 -4.66 9.71 -9.86
C LEU A 186 -5.23 8.30 -9.92
N VAL A 187 -4.51 7.34 -9.35
CA VAL A 187 -4.92 5.94 -9.17
C VAL A 187 -5.37 5.74 -7.74
N PHE A 188 -6.49 5.04 -7.55
CA PHE A 188 -6.94 4.57 -6.24
C PHE A 188 -6.90 3.05 -6.20
N GLU A 189 -6.21 2.50 -5.22
CA GLU A 189 -6.19 1.07 -4.93
C GLU A 189 -6.83 0.78 -3.58
N SER A 190 -7.93 0.03 -3.58
CA SER A 190 -8.65 -0.37 -2.37
C SER A 190 -7.82 -1.37 -1.55
N ILE A 191 -7.71 -1.11 -0.26
CA ILE A 191 -7.15 -2.06 0.73
C ILE A 191 -8.28 -2.90 1.30
N PHE A 192 -9.36 -2.24 1.71
CA PHE A 192 -10.41 -2.85 2.52
C PHE A 192 -11.76 -2.16 2.28
N VAL A 193 -12.81 -2.98 2.25
CA VAL A 193 -14.21 -2.51 2.26
C VAL A 193 -14.90 -3.21 3.42
N GLY A 194 -15.44 -2.42 4.36
CA GLY A 194 -16.09 -2.93 5.55
C GLY A 194 -17.49 -2.39 5.77
N GLY A 195 -18.26 -3.13 6.56
CA GLY A 195 -19.56 -2.68 7.04
C GLY A 195 -19.43 -1.60 8.11
N LEU A 196 -20.50 -0.87 8.35
CA LEU A 196 -20.58 0.14 9.38
C LEU A 196 -21.50 -0.28 10.51
N VAL A 197 -21.14 0.15 11.72
CA VAL A 197 -21.87 -0.13 12.95
C VAL A 197 -22.03 1.16 13.71
N VAL A 198 -23.23 1.41 14.28
CA VAL A 198 -23.39 2.46 15.26
C VAL A 198 -23.20 1.84 16.66
N VAL A 199 -22.20 2.33 17.37
CA VAL A 199 -21.87 1.87 18.72
C VAL A 199 -22.44 2.83 19.76
N PHE A 200 -23.11 2.28 20.74
CA PHE A 200 -23.64 3.01 21.89
C PHE A 200 -23.07 2.45 23.20
N SER A 201 -23.01 3.28 24.23
CA SER A 201 -22.97 2.77 25.60
C SER A 201 -24.29 2.06 25.91
N ARG A 202 -24.25 0.96 26.65
CA ARG A 202 -25.46 0.25 27.11
C ARG A 202 -26.40 1.16 27.91
N SER A 203 -25.87 2.18 28.59
CA SER A 203 -26.65 3.19 29.33
C SER A 203 -27.53 4.09 28.44
N ALA A 204 -27.33 4.08 27.11
CA ALA A 204 -28.18 4.81 26.15
C ALA A 204 -29.56 4.14 25.94
N PHE A 205 -29.73 2.93 26.48
CA PHE A 205 -30.97 2.14 26.37
C PHE A 205 -31.55 1.84 27.74
N SER A 206 -32.88 1.93 27.87
CA SER A 206 -33.55 1.47 29.08
C SER A 206 -33.55 -0.06 29.19
N PRO A 207 -33.71 -0.63 30.39
CA PRO A 207 -33.85 -2.10 30.57
C PRO A 207 -35.02 -2.67 29.73
N GLU A 208 -36.08 -1.93 29.59
CA GLU A 208 -37.27 -2.31 28.80
C GLU A 208 -36.95 -2.36 27.29
N GLU A 209 -36.23 -1.37 26.76
CA GLU A 209 -35.75 -1.38 25.38
C GLU A 209 -34.85 -2.56 25.10
N LEU A 210 -33.87 -2.82 25.99
CA LEU A 210 -32.98 -3.96 25.84
C LEU A 210 -33.73 -5.29 25.92
N GLY A 211 -34.66 -5.45 26.84
CA GLY A 211 -35.49 -6.65 26.98
C GLY A 211 -36.39 -6.91 25.75
N ALA A 212 -36.83 -5.86 25.06
CA ALA A 212 -37.61 -5.98 23.83
C ALA A 212 -36.81 -6.55 22.64
N PHE A 213 -35.50 -6.28 22.59
CA PHE A 213 -34.63 -6.71 21.51
C PHE A 213 -33.90 -8.05 21.79
N THR A 214 -33.72 -8.45 23.06
CA THR A 214 -32.95 -9.65 23.46
C THR A 214 -33.73 -10.49 24.43
N PRO A 215 -34.83 -11.15 24.02
CA PRO A 215 -35.67 -11.90 24.94
C PRO A 215 -34.99 -13.17 25.54
N ASN A 216 -33.88 -13.67 25.00
CA ASN A 216 -33.33 -14.97 25.39
C ASN A 216 -31.79 -15.11 25.38
N GLU A 217 -31.00 -14.07 25.37
CA GLU A 217 -29.52 -14.25 25.33
C GLU A 217 -28.82 -13.88 26.62
N THR A 218 -28.38 -14.91 27.30
CA THR A 218 -27.42 -14.88 28.45
C THR A 218 -26.01 -15.20 27.94
N ASN A 219 -25.46 -14.44 26.99
CA ASN A 219 -24.05 -14.59 26.63
C ASN A 219 -23.24 -13.48 27.29
N GLU A 220 -22.60 -13.80 28.42
CA GLU A 220 -21.83 -12.88 29.26
C GLU A 220 -20.52 -12.38 28.66
N SER A 221 -20.14 -12.82 27.47
CA SER A 221 -18.80 -12.57 26.95
C SER A 221 -18.72 -11.83 25.58
N SER A 222 -19.83 -11.38 25.03
CA SER A 222 -19.81 -10.60 23.78
C SER A 222 -20.65 -9.34 23.87
N HIS A 223 -20.26 -8.30 23.12
CA HIS A 223 -21.04 -7.08 22.94
C HIS A 223 -22.44 -7.41 22.41
N LEU A 224 -23.44 -6.62 22.86
CA LEU A 224 -24.82 -6.82 22.46
C LEU A 224 -25.05 -6.26 21.04
N VAL A 225 -25.56 -7.08 20.13
CA VAL A 225 -25.93 -6.67 18.77
C VAL A 225 -27.42 -6.48 18.71
N LEU A 226 -27.87 -5.29 18.32
CA LEU A 226 -29.28 -4.94 18.17
C LEU A 226 -29.65 -4.72 16.69
N PRO A 227 -30.93 -4.92 16.31
CA PRO A 227 -31.39 -4.65 14.96
C PRO A 227 -31.39 -3.14 14.65
N LEU A 228 -31.43 -2.81 13.36
CA LEU A 228 -31.41 -1.42 12.87
C LEU A 228 -32.54 -0.54 13.48
N SER A 229 -33.70 -1.15 13.79
CA SER A 229 -34.83 -0.47 14.45
C SER A 229 -34.48 0.10 15.84
N ALA A 230 -33.44 -0.41 16.49
CA ALA A 230 -32.97 0.11 17.76
C ALA A 230 -32.40 1.56 17.67
N LEU A 231 -32.13 2.04 16.45
CA LEU A 231 -31.75 3.44 16.23
C LEU A 231 -32.94 4.42 16.32
N SER A 232 -34.19 3.92 16.44
CA SER A 232 -35.36 4.77 16.54
C SER A 232 -35.25 5.75 17.69
N SER A 233 -35.41 7.04 17.39
CA SER A 233 -35.30 8.19 18.34
C SER A 233 -33.92 8.36 19.00
N LYS A 234 -32.94 7.53 18.66
CA LYS A 234 -31.56 7.66 19.16
C LYS A 234 -30.80 8.75 18.41
N ARG A 235 -29.89 9.39 19.14
CA ARG A 235 -28.96 10.36 18.56
C ARG A 235 -27.72 9.61 18.06
N ILE A 236 -27.28 9.95 16.85
CA ILE A 236 -26.06 9.42 16.24
C ILE A 236 -25.14 10.61 15.98
N PHE A 237 -23.92 10.52 16.46
CA PHE A 237 -22.90 11.55 16.24
C PHE A 237 -22.17 11.24 14.94
N GLY A 238 -22.24 12.15 13.96
CA GLY A 238 -21.41 12.18 12.78
C GLY A 238 -20.27 13.19 12.97
N ILE A 239 -19.19 13.01 12.25
CA ILE A 239 -18.00 13.87 12.34
C ILE A 239 -18.15 15.06 11.39
N ASP A 240 -18.40 14.77 10.11
CA ASP A 240 -18.46 15.78 9.06
C ASP A 240 -19.47 15.36 7.97
N PRO A 241 -20.51 16.15 7.70
CA PRO A 241 -21.51 15.83 6.66
C PRO A 241 -20.92 15.76 5.25
N SER A 242 -19.73 16.29 5.03
CA SER A 242 -18.99 16.21 3.77
C SER A 242 -18.16 14.92 3.64
N ASN A 243 -18.06 14.12 4.71
CA ASN A 243 -17.39 12.83 4.65
C ASN A 243 -18.18 11.87 3.75
N SER A 244 -17.46 11.11 2.97
CA SER A 244 -17.95 10.17 1.99
C SER A 244 -18.93 9.11 2.51
N VAL A 245 -18.83 8.77 3.77
CA VAL A 245 -19.69 7.78 4.44
C VAL A 245 -20.91 8.46 5.01
N GLU A 246 -20.73 9.61 5.65
CA GLU A 246 -21.81 10.31 6.34
C GLU A 246 -22.81 10.94 5.37
N CYS A 247 -22.38 11.33 4.16
CA CYS A 247 -23.29 11.77 3.11
C CYS A 247 -24.24 10.67 2.63
N LYS A 248 -23.87 9.39 2.74
CA LYS A 248 -24.72 8.23 2.45
C LYS A 248 -25.55 7.80 3.67
N LEU A 249 -25.04 8.06 4.88
CA LEU A 249 -25.71 7.67 6.13
C LEU A 249 -27.04 8.39 6.32
N ALA A 250 -27.11 9.69 6.05
CA ALA A 250 -28.35 10.47 6.24
C ALA A 250 -29.52 9.96 5.36
N PRO A 251 -29.35 9.76 4.02
CA PRO A 251 -30.39 9.15 3.19
C PRO A 251 -30.78 7.74 3.64
N PHE A 252 -29.80 6.92 4.00
CA PHE A 252 -30.04 5.55 4.49
C PHE A 252 -30.87 5.56 5.77
N LEU A 253 -30.52 6.35 6.76
CA LEU A 253 -31.30 6.45 8.00
C LEU A 253 -32.71 7.01 7.74
N GLN A 254 -32.84 7.99 6.85
CA GLN A 254 -34.15 8.55 6.51
C GLN A 254 -35.08 7.51 5.85
N ALA A 255 -34.54 6.60 5.05
CA ALA A 255 -35.28 5.53 4.41
C ALA A 255 -35.69 4.42 5.38
N HIS A 256 -34.80 4.01 6.30
CA HIS A 256 -35.00 2.83 7.13
C HIS A 256 -35.39 3.13 8.58
N VAL A 257 -34.92 4.25 9.14
CA VAL A 257 -35.19 4.66 10.54
C VAL A 257 -35.37 6.18 10.60
N PRO A 258 -36.48 6.72 10.07
CA PRO A 258 -36.67 8.15 9.91
C PRO A 258 -36.73 8.94 11.24
N THR A 259 -36.87 8.24 12.36
CA THR A 259 -36.87 8.85 13.70
C THR A 259 -35.46 8.95 14.31
N ALA A 260 -34.43 8.34 13.70
CA ALA A 260 -33.05 8.51 14.12
C ALA A 260 -32.61 9.96 13.93
N ARG A 261 -31.78 10.46 14.86
CA ARG A 261 -31.33 11.84 14.86
C ARG A 261 -29.85 11.92 14.60
N LEU A 262 -29.47 12.26 13.37
CA LEU A 262 -28.08 12.49 13.03
C LEU A 262 -27.67 13.90 13.44
N THR A 263 -26.59 14.03 14.18
CA THR A 263 -26.05 15.30 14.68
C THR A 263 -24.60 15.42 14.26
N PHE A 264 -24.30 16.45 13.47
CA PHE A 264 -22.95 16.82 13.06
C PHE A 264 -22.40 17.96 13.90
N GLY A 265 -21.11 18.15 13.88
CA GLY A 265 -20.51 19.39 14.37
C GLY A 265 -19.41 19.27 15.41
N ASN A 266 -18.88 18.07 15.62
CA ASN A 266 -17.70 17.94 16.46
C ASN A 266 -16.64 17.06 15.80
N PRO A 267 -15.59 17.67 15.22
CA PRO A 267 -14.47 16.93 14.63
C PRO A 267 -13.59 16.25 15.69
N ASP A 268 -13.79 16.53 16.97
CA ASP A 268 -13.04 15.90 18.06
C ASP A 268 -13.59 14.51 18.37
N THR A 269 -12.89 13.51 17.90
CA THR A 269 -13.20 12.09 18.11
C THR A 269 -13.21 11.73 19.60
N ALA A 270 -12.34 12.34 20.42
CA ALA A 270 -12.25 12.06 21.85
C ALA A 270 -13.51 12.57 22.58
N LEU A 271 -13.99 13.77 22.25
CA LEU A 271 -15.22 14.30 22.82
C LEU A 271 -16.44 13.50 22.38
N THR A 272 -16.52 13.14 21.10
CA THR A 272 -17.62 12.32 20.56
C THR A 272 -17.67 10.95 21.25
N THR A 273 -16.52 10.31 21.43
CA THR A 273 -16.42 9.05 22.19
C THR A 273 -16.81 9.23 23.67
N SER A 274 -16.45 10.33 24.28
CA SER A 274 -16.85 10.63 25.66
C SER A 274 -18.38 10.80 25.80
N LEU A 275 -19.01 11.51 24.87
CA LEU A 275 -20.48 11.67 24.79
C LEU A 275 -21.17 10.30 24.59
N MET A 276 -20.64 9.45 23.74
CA MET A 276 -21.14 8.09 23.55
C MET A 276 -21.03 7.26 24.84
N ARG A 277 -19.88 7.29 25.51
CA ARG A 277 -19.66 6.57 26.77
C ARG A 277 -20.62 7.03 27.88
N SER A 278 -20.99 8.30 27.90
CA SER A 278 -21.99 8.83 28.85
C SER A 278 -23.45 8.55 28.47
N GLY A 279 -23.69 7.79 27.40
CA GLY A 279 -25.04 7.40 26.95
C GLY A 279 -25.81 8.49 26.19
N GLN A 280 -25.16 9.57 25.75
CA GLN A 280 -25.84 10.70 25.10
C GLN A 280 -26.12 10.47 23.62
N GLY A 281 -25.56 9.43 23.01
CA GLY A 281 -25.76 9.04 21.61
C GLY A 281 -24.84 7.92 21.19
N GLY A 282 -24.91 7.53 19.92
CA GLY A 282 -24.03 6.53 19.31
C GLY A 282 -23.00 7.17 18.38
N VAL A 283 -21.91 6.47 18.13
CA VAL A 283 -20.87 6.83 17.17
C VAL A 283 -20.83 5.83 16.03
N LEU A 284 -20.58 6.32 14.83
CA LEU A 284 -20.38 5.49 13.64
C LEU A 284 -18.95 4.98 13.63
N VAL A 285 -18.78 3.66 13.52
CA VAL A 285 -17.49 2.98 13.51
C VAL A 285 -17.49 1.91 12.43
N GLU A 286 -16.34 1.62 11.87
CA GLU A 286 -16.17 0.43 11.02
C GLU A 286 -16.33 -0.85 11.87
N ALA A 287 -16.91 -1.90 11.29
CA ALA A 287 -17.36 -3.07 12.06
C ALA A 287 -16.23 -3.82 12.78
N ARG A 288 -15.03 -3.91 12.20
CA ARG A 288 -13.86 -4.55 12.86
C ARG A 288 -13.33 -3.67 14.00
N GLY A 289 -13.16 -2.37 13.75
CA GLY A 289 -12.77 -1.41 14.77
C GLY A 289 -13.76 -1.39 15.95
N ALA A 290 -15.06 -1.55 15.67
CA ALA A 290 -16.06 -1.67 16.71
C ALA A 290 -15.84 -2.88 17.62
N GLN A 291 -15.42 -4.01 17.09
CA GLN A 291 -15.12 -5.21 17.88
C GLN A 291 -13.86 -5.05 18.75
N THR A 292 -12.84 -4.39 18.20
CA THR A 292 -11.55 -4.20 18.89
C THR A 292 -11.68 -3.17 20.02
N ASP A 293 -12.26 -1.99 19.72
CA ASP A 293 -12.25 -0.85 20.65
C ASP A 293 -13.46 -0.84 21.59
N PHE A 294 -14.57 -1.46 21.16
CA PHE A 294 -15.85 -1.46 21.85
C PHE A 294 -16.44 -2.86 22.04
N GLY A 295 -15.59 -3.89 22.10
CA GLY A 295 -16.00 -5.30 22.25
C GLY A 295 -16.50 -5.69 23.64
N ALA A 296 -16.45 -4.79 24.62
CA ALA A 296 -16.91 -5.08 26.00
C ALA A 296 -18.43 -5.11 26.11
N CYS A 297 -18.97 -5.89 27.07
CA CYS A 297 -20.41 -6.00 27.34
C CYS A 297 -21.11 -4.69 27.72
N SER A 298 -20.35 -3.63 27.99
CA SER A 298 -20.85 -2.27 28.26
C SER A 298 -21.31 -1.53 26.99
N TYR A 299 -21.08 -2.09 25.82
CA TYR A 299 -21.45 -1.46 24.54
C TYR A 299 -22.53 -2.26 23.80
N VAL A 300 -23.28 -1.52 22.98
CA VAL A 300 -24.32 -2.03 22.10
C VAL A 300 -23.95 -1.67 20.67
N HIS A 301 -23.97 -2.65 19.79
CA HIS A 301 -23.66 -2.52 18.39
C HIS A 301 -24.92 -2.62 17.55
N VAL A 302 -25.17 -1.65 16.67
CA VAL A 302 -26.27 -1.66 15.72
C VAL A 302 -25.68 -1.64 14.30
N PRO A 303 -25.56 -2.80 13.65
CA PRO A 303 -25.01 -2.88 12.28
C PRO A 303 -25.94 -2.18 11.29
N LEU A 304 -25.34 -1.43 10.36
CA LEU A 304 -26.05 -0.87 9.21
C LEU A 304 -26.08 -1.94 8.12
N VAL A 305 -27.21 -2.59 7.94
CA VAL A 305 -27.40 -3.69 6.99
C VAL A 305 -28.52 -3.38 6.00
N GLY A 306 -28.37 -3.81 4.75
CA GLY A 306 -29.32 -3.58 3.64
C GLY A 306 -28.56 -3.46 2.33
N GLU A 307 -29.26 -3.54 1.18
CA GLU A 307 -28.64 -3.41 -0.14
C GLU A 307 -28.02 -2.02 -0.37
N ASP A 308 -28.58 -0.99 0.24
CA ASP A 308 -28.15 0.40 0.18
C ASP A 308 -27.38 0.86 1.44
N ALA A 309 -26.98 -0.09 2.30
CA ALA A 309 -26.23 0.23 3.50
C ALA A 309 -24.89 0.90 3.15
N PRO A 310 -24.55 2.00 3.80
CA PRO A 310 -23.27 2.65 3.58
C PRO A 310 -22.13 1.73 4.03
N SER A 311 -21.08 1.66 3.21
CA SER A 311 -19.86 0.91 3.52
C SER A 311 -18.69 1.86 3.71
N TRP A 312 -17.73 1.42 4.50
CA TRP A 312 -16.46 2.11 4.67
C TRP A 312 -15.42 1.47 3.74
N GLU A 313 -14.85 2.25 2.85
CA GLU A 313 -13.76 1.82 2.00
C GLU A 313 -12.51 2.62 2.30
N VAL A 314 -11.39 1.93 2.47
CA VAL A 314 -10.06 2.52 2.67
C VAL A 314 -9.10 1.99 1.63
N GLY A 315 -8.33 2.86 1.06
CA GLY A 315 -7.33 2.54 0.06
C GLY A 315 -6.25 3.59 -0.04
N VAL A 316 -5.36 3.43 -1.00
CA VAL A 316 -4.28 4.37 -1.28
C VAL A 316 -4.51 5.04 -2.61
N SER A 317 -4.46 6.38 -2.61
CA SER A 317 -4.48 7.21 -3.81
C SER A 317 -3.10 7.77 -4.08
N PHE A 318 -2.62 7.66 -5.31
CA PHE A 318 -1.31 8.16 -5.75
C PHE A 318 -1.31 8.48 -7.24
N HIS A 319 -0.37 9.28 -7.71
CA HIS A 319 -0.19 9.52 -9.14
C HIS A 319 0.59 8.36 -9.77
N ALA A 320 0.07 7.81 -10.89
CA ALA A 320 0.67 6.66 -11.59
C ALA A 320 2.13 6.93 -12.03
N ASP A 321 2.44 8.16 -12.39
CA ASP A 321 3.77 8.59 -12.84
C ASP A 321 4.69 9.02 -11.68
N SER A 322 4.22 8.92 -10.43
CA SER A 322 5.04 9.25 -9.25
C SER A 322 6.21 8.27 -9.11
N PRO A 323 7.42 8.76 -8.76
CA PRO A 323 8.54 7.88 -8.41
C PRO A 323 8.21 6.90 -7.29
N SER A 324 7.29 7.25 -6.41
CA SER A 324 6.84 6.45 -5.25
C SER A 324 5.68 5.49 -5.60
N ALA A 325 5.15 5.50 -6.84
CA ALA A 325 3.99 4.70 -7.23
C ALA A 325 4.19 3.20 -6.97
N ALA A 326 5.37 2.68 -7.27
CA ALA A 326 5.69 1.27 -7.03
C ALA A 326 5.64 0.91 -5.53
N ILE A 327 6.08 1.82 -4.64
CA ILE A 327 6.03 1.64 -3.19
C ILE A 327 4.57 1.73 -2.70
N ALA A 328 3.78 2.66 -3.24
CA ALA A 328 2.36 2.79 -2.91
C ALA A 328 1.59 1.49 -3.26
N CYS A 329 1.83 0.92 -4.44
CA CYS A 329 1.26 -0.38 -4.86
C CYS A 329 1.71 -1.53 -3.94
N ASP A 330 3.01 -1.61 -3.60
CA ASP A 330 3.52 -2.67 -2.71
C ASP A 330 2.93 -2.53 -1.30
N PHE A 331 2.85 -1.30 -0.76
CA PHE A 331 2.20 -1.03 0.51
C PHE A 331 0.73 -1.44 0.51
N THR A 332 -0.02 -1.06 -0.54
CA THR A 332 -1.44 -1.42 -0.66
C THR A 332 -1.65 -2.92 -0.68
N ARG A 333 -0.83 -3.65 -1.44
CA ARG A 333 -0.87 -5.11 -1.49
C ARG A 333 -0.57 -5.73 -0.12
N PHE A 334 0.50 -5.27 0.54
CA PHE A 334 0.87 -5.72 1.88
C PHE A 334 -0.25 -5.47 2.90
N ALA A 335 -0.82 -4.26 2.89
CA ALA A 335 -1.93 -3.90 3.77
C ALA A 335 -3.15 -4.78 3.54
N ARG A 336 -3.50 -5.07 2.28
CA ARG A 336 -4.61 -5.96 1.91
C ARG A 336 -4.41 -7.39 2.43
N GLU A 337 -3.19 -7.92 2.32
CA GLU A 337 -2.83 -9.25 2.83
C GLU A 337 -3.00 -9.32 4.37
N LYS A 338 -2.56 -8.28 5.08
CA LYS A 338 -2.71 -8.20 6.54
C LYS A 338 -4.19 -8.09 6.96
N MET A 339 -4.98 -7.29 6.24
CA MET A 339 -6.42 -7.13 6.51
C MET A 339 -7.24 -8.40 6.26
N THR A 340 -6.74 -9.36 5.48
CA THR A 340 -7.40 -10.65 5.24
C THR A 340 -7.06 -11.73 6.28
N LEU A 341 -5.99 -11.54 7.03
CA LEU A 341 -5.52 -12.51 8.03
C LEU A 341 -6.08 -12.24 9.44
N ASP A 342 -6.52 -11.00 9.70
CA ASP A 342 -7.19 -10.56 10.93
C ASP A 342 -8.72 -10.57 10.75
#